data_6d028bc65434a0937443c85af87d157f
#
_entry.id   6d028bc65434a0937443c85af87d157f
#
_cell.length_a   1.000
_cell.length_b   1.000
_cell.length_c   1.000
_cell.angle_alpha   90.00
_cell.angle_beta   90.00
_cell.angle_gamma   90.00
#
_symmetry.space_group_name_H-M   'P 1'
#
loop_
_entity.id
_entity.type
_entity.pdbx_description
1 polymer ?
#
loop_
_entity_poly.entity_id
_entity_poly.type
_entity_poly.pdbx_seq_one_letter_code
_entity_poly.pdbx_strand_id
1 'polypeptide(L)'
;MNQPSRESSRLSRRHFLRSTLPAAAAGLAFPTIIPASALGRGKRVAPSDRITVGVIGTGNQGFNDIKSFLRDDRVQIVSVCDVNRESLGYWDGKIGGREPARRLIDDHYGQLQSSGTYRG
;
A
#
# COMPACT_ATOMS: atom_id res chain seq x y z
N MET A 1 -14.17 -6.81 -59.25
CA MET A 1 -13.28 -6.77 -58.08
C MET A 1 -14.13 -6.68 -56.84
N ASN A 2 -14.31 -7.79 -56.16
CA ASN A 2 -15.24 -7.91 -55.01
C ASN A 2 -14.36 -7.95 -53.75
N GLN A 3 -14.43 -6.91 -52.92
CA GLN A 3 -13.73 -6.88 -51.62
C GLN A 3 -14.58 -7.62 -50.59
N PRO A 4 -13.98 -8.54 -49.78
CA PRO A 4 -14.70 -9.14 -48.70
C PRO A 4 -14.74 -8.18 -47.51
N SER A 5 -15.96 -7.87 -47.05
CA SER A 5 -16.24 -7.12 -45.82
C SER A 5 -15.70 -7.86 -44.61
N ARG A 6 -14.76 -7.24 -43.86
CA ARG A 6 -14.31 -7.70 -42.57
C ARG A 6 -15.44 -7.50 -41.53
N GLU A 7 -16.18 -8.54 -41.24
CA GLU A 7 -17.04 -8.58 -40.07
C GLU A 7 -16.16 -8.55 -38.82
N SER A 8 -16.19 -7.42 -38.12
CA SER A 8 -15.62 -7.31 -36.76
C SER A 8 -16.53 -8.10 -35.80
N SER A 9 -16.15 -9.30 -35.44
CA SER A 9 -16.84 -10.09 -34.41
C SER A 9 -16.72 -9.36 -33.08
N ARG A 10 -17.72 -8.60 -32.68
CA ARG A 10 -17.82 -8.01 -31.34
C ARG A 10 -18.05 -9.14 -30.34
N LEU A 11 -17.02 -9.47 -29.58
CA LEU A 11 -17.14 -10.41 -28.47
C LEU A 11 -18.19 -9.90 -27.49
N SER A 12 -19.32 -10.61 -27.37
CA SER A 12 -20.36 -10.24 -26.43
C SER A 12 -19.90 -10.61 -25.00
N ARG A 13 -20.32 -9.81 -24.00
CA ARG A 13 -20.01 -10.06 -22.57
C ARG A 13 -20.41 -11.48 -22.13
N ARG A 14 -21.49 -12.01 -22.68
CA ARG A 14 -21.95 -13.39 -22.43
C ARG A 14 -20.99 -14.44 -23.00
N HIS A 15 -20.38 -14.18 -24.15
CA HIS A 15 -19.43 -15.11 -24.76
C HIS A 15 -18.12 -15.11 -23.94
N PHE A 16 -17.66 -13.95 -23.49
CA PHE A 16 -16.50 -13.83 -22.60
C PHE A 16 -16.70 -14.62 -21.30
N LEU A 17 -17.84 -14.45 -20.63
CA LEU A 17 -18.13 -15.17 -19.39
C LEU A 17 -18.24 -16.67 -19.57
N ARG A 18 -18.75 -17.16 -20.70
CA ARG A 18 -18.83 -18.61 -20.99
C ARG A 18 -17.48 -19.21 -21.33
N SER A 19 -16.58 -18.48 -21.94
CA SER A 19 -15.24 -18.97 -22.29
C SER A 19 -14.25 -18.97 -21.10
N THR A 20 -14.50 -18.16 -20.05
CA THR A 20 -13.66 -18.10 -18.87
C THR A 20 -14.03 -19.10 -17.79
N LEU A 21 -15.23 -19.66 -17.79
CA LEU A 21 -15.70 -20.64 -16.81
C LEU A 21 -14.78 -21.90 -16.67
N PRO A 22 -14.32 -22.55 -17.76
CA PRO A 22 -13.44 -23.72 -17.61
C PRO A 22 -12.04 -23.36 -17.11
N ALA A 23 -11.54 -22.14 -17.38
CA ALA A 23 -10.25 -21.71 -16.87
C ALA A 23 -10.28 -21.36 -15.37
N ALA A 24 -11.42 -20.85 -14.87
CA ALA A 24 -11.61 -20.57 -13.44
C ALA A 24 -11.71 -21.87 -12.61
N ALA A 25 -12.31 -22.92 -13.16
CA ALA A 25 -12.41 -24.21 -12.46
C ALA A 25 -11.06 -24.91 -12.31
N ALA A 26 -10.13 -24.75 -13.24
CA ALA A 26 -8.78 -25.28 -13.13
C ALA A 26 -7.92 -24.57 -12.07
N GLY A 27 -8.17 -23.27 -11.83
CA GLY A 27 -7.49 -22.48 -10.78
C GLY A 27 -7.88 -22.86 -9.35
N LEU A 28 -9.04 -23.50 -9.16
CA LEU A 28 -9.52 -23.91 -7.83
C LEU A 28 -8.92 -25.23 -7.35
N ALA A 29 -8.21 -25.95 -8.22
CA ALA A 29 -7.64 -27.27 -7.91
C ALA A 29 -6.29 -27.23 -7.20
N PHE A 30 -5.63 -26.07 -7.14
CA PHE A 30 -4.36 -25.92 -6.44
C PHE A 30 -4.56 -25.30 -5.05
N PRO A 31 -3.98 -25.89 -3.99
CA PRO A 31 -4.05 -25.29 -2.67
C PRO A 31 -3.32 -23.93 -2.69
N THR A 32 -4.05 -22.86 -2.40
CA THR A 32 -3.47 -21.55 -2.25
C THR A 32 -2.80 -21.46 -0.88
N ILE A 33 -1.47 -21.36 -0.85
CA ILE A 33 -0.72 -21.17 0.39
C ILE A 33 -0.86 -19.69 0.78
N ILE A 34 -1.69 -19.43 1.77
CA ILE A 34 -1.84 -18.09 2.35
C ILE A 34 -0.73 -17.94 3.41
N PRO A 35 0.19 -16.96 3.28
CA PRO A 35 1.24 -16.76 4.26
C PRO A 35 0.64 -16.38 5.62
N ALA A 36 1.27 -16.83 6.70
CA ALA A 36 0.78 -16.59 8.06
C ALA A 36 0.64 -15.08 8.40
N SER A 37 1.46 -14.23 7.77
CA SER A 37 1.37 -12.77 7.88
C SER A 37 0.09 -12.18 7.32
N ALA A 38 -0.50 -12.81 6.27
CA ALA A 38 -1.78 -12.39 5.71
C ALA A 38 -2.98 -12.79 6.61
N LEU A 39 -2.76 -13.76 7.50
CA LEU A 39 -3.77 -14.23 8.46
C LEU A 39 -3.62 -13.57 9.84
N GLY A 40 -2.77 -12.56 9.99
CA GLY A 40 -2.50 -11.92 11.28
C GLY A 40 -1.86 -12.86 12.31
N ARG A 41 -1.28 -13.99 11.87
CA ARG A 41 -0.55 -14.91 12.76
C ARG A 41 0.86 -14.37 13.03
N GLY A 42 1.24 -14.33 14.29
CA GLY A 42 2.46 -13.72 14.77
C GLY A 42 2.19 -12.35 15.41
N LYS A 43 3.19 -11.49 15.46
CA LYS A 43 3.09 -10.14 16.06
C LYS A 43 2.55 -9.07 15.08
N ARG A 44 2.05 -9.44 13.92
CA ARG A 44 1.58 -8.49 12.89
C ARG A 44 0.08 -8.55 12.74
N VAL A 45 -0.54 -7.38 12.74
CA VAL A 45 -1.97 -7.23 12.44
C VAL A 45 -2.24 -7.65 11.00
N ALA A 46 -3.32 -8.41 10.75
CA ALA A 46 -3.71 -8.80 9.40
C ALA A 46 -3.95 -7.56 8.52
N PRO A 47 -3.68 -7.61 7.21
CA PRO A 47 -3.90 -6.47 6.32
C PRO A 47 -5.33 -5.92 6.36
N SER A 48 -6.34 -6.79 6.53
CA SER A 48 -7.75 -6.42 6.65
C SER A 48 -8.08 -5.63 7.93
N ASP A 49 -7.26 -5.78 8.97
CA ASP A 49 -7.49 -5.19 10.29
C ASP A 49 -6.63 -3.93 10.51
N ARG A 50 -5.85 -3.53 9.50
CA ARG A 50 -5.01 -2.34 9.56
C ARG A 50 -5.78 -1.09 9.20
N ILE A 51 -5.48 -0.02 9.92
CA ILE A 51 -5.94 1.33 9.61
C ILE A 51 -4.85 2.01 8.79
N THR A 52 -5.11 2.24 7.51
CA THR A 52 -4.17 2.96 6.64
C THR A 52 -4.35 4.46 6.79
N VAL A 53 -3.24 5.17 7.00
CA VAL A 53 -3.23 6.61 7.26
C VAL A 53 -2.32 7.32 6.25
N GLY A 54 -2.83 8.41 5.65
CA GLY A 54 -2.04 9.40 4.93
C GLY A 54 -1.90 10.65 5.79
N VAL A 55 -0.70 11.22 5.87
CA VAL A 55 -0.42 12.41 6.67
C VAL A 55 -0.23 13.61 5.74
N ILE A 56 -0.99 14.69 6.00
CA ILE A 56 -0.85 15.97 5.30
C ILE A 56 -0.40 17.03 6.30
N GLY A 57 0.73 17.66 6.02
CA GLY A 57 1.38 18.61 6.93
C GLY A 57 2.30 17.91 7.93
N THR A 58 3.59 17.92 7.63
CA THR A 58 4.64 17.30 8.44
C THR A 58 5.52 18.34 9.13
N GLY A 59 4.84 19.34 9.70
CA GLY A 59 5.44 20.30 10.65
C GLY A 59 5.56 19.71 12.05
N ASN A 60 5.76 20.59 13.05
CA ASN A 60 5.97 20.15 14.45
C ASN A 60 4.86 19.24 14.97
N GLN A 61 3.59 19.63 14.76
CA GLN A 61 2.46 18.82 15.19
C GLN A 61 2.36 17.53 14.39
N GLY A 62 2.49 17.60 13.06
CA GLY A 62 2.46 16.43 12.20
C GLY A 62 3.50 15.38 12.57
N PHE A 63 4.71 15.79 12.98
CA PHE A 63 5.71 14.87 13.51
C PHE A 63 5.30 14.19 14.82
N ASN A 64 4.65 14.93 15.72
CA ASN A 64 4.14 14.36 16.97
C ASN A 64 3.02 13.36 16.71
N ASP A 65 2.14 13.67 15.77
CA ASP A 65 1.04 12.80 15.37
C ASP A 65 1.57 11.53 14.70
N ILE A 66 2.55 11.64 13.78
CA ILE A 66 3.23 10.49 13.16
C ILE A 66 3.82 9.57 14.25
N LYS A 67 4.58 10.12 15.20
CA LYS A 67 5.16 9.33 16.30
C LYS A 67 4.10 8.65 17.17
N SER A 68 2.95 9.28 17.34
CA SER A 68 1.83 8.70 18.09
C SER A 68 1.17 7.56 17.33
N PHE A 69 0.94 7.73 16.03
CA PHE A 69 0.38 6.68 15.17
C PHE A 69 1.30 5.46 15.04
N LEU A 70 2.63 5.68 14.94
CA LEU A 70 3.60 4.58 14.84
C LEU A 70 3.67 3.70 16.10
N ARG A 71 3.06 4.10 17.22
CA ARG A 71 2.98 3.28 18.45
C ARG A 71 1.82 2.27 18.41
N ASP A 72 0.86 2.43 17.52
CA ASP A 72 -0.28 1.52 17.38
C ASP A 72 -0.03 0.55 16.23
N ASP A 73 0.14 -0.73 16.54
CA ASP A 73 0.43 -1.79 15.57
C ASP A 73 -0.67 -1.97 14.51
N ARG A 74 -1.87 -1.44 14.75
CA ARG A 74 -2.97 -1.47 13.80
C ARG A 74 -2.87 -0.37 12.75
N VAL A 75 -2.10 0.68 13.04
CA VAL A 75 -1.93 1.82 12.12
C VAL A 75 -0.78 1.55 11.16
N GLN A 76 -1.03 1.80 9.88
CA GLN A 76 -0.01 1.79 8.85
C GLN A 76 -0.02 3.13 8.11
N ILE A 77 1.04 3.91 8.26
CA ILE A 77 1.22 5.14 7.51
C ILE A 77 1.74 4.77 6.12
N VAL A 78 0.96 5.12 5.08
CA VAL A 78 1.24 4.75 3.69
C VAL A 78 1.69 5.91 2.83
N SER A 79 1.47 7.15 3.28
CA SER A 79 1.89 8.33 2.52
C SER A 79 2.08 9.53 3.43
N VAL A 80 2.96 10.44 2.99
CA VAL A 80 3.15 11.75 3.60
C VAL A 80 3.12 12.83 2.52
N CYS A 81 2.51 13.96 2.84
CA CYS A 81 2.42 15.11 1.97
C CYS A 81 2.75 16.38 2.76
N ASP A 82 3.63 17.21 2.21
CA ASP A 82 3.93 18.54 2.73
C ASP A 82 4.38 19.45 1.58
N VAL A 83 4.08 20.73 1.67
CA VAL A 83 4.56 21.74 0.71
C VAL A 83 6.07 21.90 0.80
N ASN A 84 6.64 21.75 2.00
CA ASN A 84 8.08 21.74 2.22
C ASN A 84 8.66 20.34 1.98
N ARG A 85 9.72 20.31 1.17
CA ARG A 85 10.49 19.07 1.04
C ARG A 85 11.30 18.82 2.32
N GLU A 86 12.09 19.79 2.72
CA GLU A 86 12.93 19.77 3.92
C GLU A 86 13.36 21.20 4.21
N SER A 87 13.13 21.71 5.42
CA SER A 87 13.53 23.06 5.78
C SER A 87 13.76 23.22 7.29
N LEU A 88 14.67 24.14 7.63
CA LEU A 88 14.77 24.76 8.94
C LEU A 88 13.73 25.88 8.96
N GLY A 89 12.84 25.91 9.88
CA GLY A 89 11.84 26.99 9.93
C GLY A 89 10.65 26.66 10.79
N TYR A 90 10.74 25.53 11.43
CA TYR A 90 9.78 25.16 12.44
C TYR A 90 10.15 25.79 13.78
N TRP A 91 9.14 26.13 14.58
CA TRP A 91 9.30 26.95 15.79
C TRP A 91 10.24 26.35 16.86
N ASP A 92 10.50 25.05 16.79
CA ASP A 92 11.44 24.35 17.70
C ASP A 92 12.87 24.26 17.15
N GLY A 93 13.17 24.95 16.03
CA GLY A 93 14.48 24.96 15.39
C GLY A 93 14.88 23.65 14.72
N LYS A 94 13.94 22.68 14.61
CA LYS A 94 14.20 21.39 13.97
C LYS A 94 13.93 21.45 12.47
N ILE A 95 14.48 20.47 11.78
CA ILE A 95 14.21 20.25 10.37
C ILE A 95 12.87 19.53 10.24
N GLY A 96 11.93 20.09 9.50
CA GLY A 96 10.65 19.48 9.16
C GLY A 96 10.44 19.39 7.66
N GLY A 97 9.29 18.84 7.26
CA GLY A 97 8.91 18.61 5.88
C GLY A 97 8.74 17.11 5.56
N ARG A 98 8.33 16.83 4.32
CA ARG A 98 7.99 15.46 3.92
C ARG A 98 9.17 14.47 3.94
N GLU A 99 10.39 14.89 3.60
CA GLU A 99 11.55 13.99 3.57
C GLU A 99 11.99 13.53 4.97
N PRO A 100 12.11 14.41 5.98
CA PRO A 100 12.35 13.96 7.36
C PRO A 100 11.24 13.07 7.91
N ALA A 101 9.96 13.36 7.57
CA ALA A 101 8.85 12.52 7.98
C ALA A 101 8.90 11.15 7.32
N ARG A 102 9.21 11.08 6.02
CA ARG A 102 9.38 9.82 5.31
C ARG A 102 10.51 8.98 5.92
N ARG A 103 11.68 9.58 6.17
CA ARG A 103 12.79 8.87 6.82
C ARG A 103 12.38 8.28 8.17
N LEU A 104 11.69 9.05 9.01
CA LEU A 104 11.20 8.57 10.31
C LEU A 104 10.29 7.33 10.17
N ILE A 105 9.41 7.34 9.18
CA ILE A 105 8.46 6.24 8.94
C ILE A 105 9.19 5.03 8.35
N ASP A 106 10.08 5.23 7.37
CA ASP A 106 10.87 4.18 6.73
C ASP A 106 11.78 3.48 7.77
N ASP A 107 12.43 4.24 8.65
CA ASP A 107 13.27 3.71 9.73
C ASP A 107 12.45 2.86 10.71
N HIS A 108 11.26 3.34 11.10
CA HIS A 108 10.38 2.59 12.00
C HIS A 108 9.96 1.25 11.39
N TYR A 109 9.46 1.24 10.15
CA TYR A 109 9.04 0.00 9.50
C TYR A 109 10.23 -0.88 9.09
N GLY A 110 11.38 -0.29 8.77
CA GLY A 110 12.60 -1.02 8.50
C GLY A 110 13.09 -1.83 9.71
N GLN A 111 12.98 -1.27 10.92
CA GLN A 111 13.31 -1.97 12.17
C GLN A 111 12.35 -3.14 12.46
N LEU A 112 11.08 -3.02 12.05
CA LEU A 112 10.09 -4.09 12.20
C LEU A 112 10.28 -5.22 11.19
N GLN A 113 10.99 -4.99 10.10
CA GLN A 113 11.35 -5.99 9.11
C GLN A 113 12.76 -6.52 9.40
N SER A 114 12.92 -7.84 9.44
CA SER A 114 14.23 -8.49 9.70
C SER A 114 15.34 -8.06 8.73
N SER A 115 14.99 -7.47 7.59
CA SER A 115 15.93 -6.96 6.59
C SER A 115 16.46 -5.55 6.88
N GLY A 116 15.89 -4.84 7.85
CA GLY A 116 16.24 -3.44 8.13
C GLY A 116 15.92 -2.44 7.03
N THR A 117 15.33 -2.88 5.92
CA THR A 117 14.97 -2.03 4.78
C THR A 117 13.48 -2.17 4.50
N TYR A 118 12.74 -1.07 4.66
CA TYR A 118 11.36 -0.99 4.23
C TYR A 118 11.29 -0.59 2.76
N ARG A 119 10.59 -1.38 1.97
CA ARG A 119 10.23 -1.04 0.59
C ARG A 119 8.71 -0.98 0.54
N GLY A 120 8.18 0.23 0.72
CA GLY A 120 6.77 0.53 0.55
C GLY A 120 6.36 0.58 -0.89
#